data_ba19929bc71c5d59da7109db6b6f2609
#
_entry.id   ba19929bc71c5d59da7109db6b6f2609
#
_cell.length_a   1.000
_cell.length_b   1.000
_cell.length_c   1.000
_cell.angle_alpha   90.00
_cell.angle_beta   90.00
_cell.angle_gamma   90.00
#
_symmetry.space_group_name_H-M   'P 1'
#
loop_
_entity.id
_entity.type
_entity.pdbx_description
1 polymer ?
#
loop_
_entity_poly.entity_id
_entity_poly.type
_entity_poly.pdbx_seq_one_letter_code
_entity_poly.pdbx_strand_id
1 'polypeptide(L)'
;MIDVINPDHYKHGGIETIEYIKAKMSPVEYYGYLKGNAFKYISREGLKSQKIMDKIEDLKKAQWYIEQMVKVHQSEIAALEAKVRADEWIDDELHDEA
;
A
#
# COMPACT_ATOMS: atom_id res chain seq x y z
N MET A 1 16.51 17.11 5.51
CA MET A 1 15.66 17.21 4.32
C MET A 1 14.24 16.78 4.67
N ILE A 2 13.27 17.53 4.21
CA ILE A 2 11.86 17.21 4.49
C ILE A 2 11.47 15.98 3.68
N ASP A 3 10.82 15.03 4.36
CA ASP A 3 10.28 13.87 3.70
C ASP A 3 9.02 14.28 2.93
N VAL A 4 9.13 14.40 1.62
CA VAL A 4 8.01 14.84 0.76
C VAL A 4 6.95 13.76 0.59
N ILE A 5 7.29 12.51 0.92
CA ILE A 5 6.37 11.38 0.80
C ILE A 5 5.52 11.24 2.05
N ASN A 6 6.10 11.53 3.22
CA ASN A 6 5.44 11.35 4.49
C ASN A 6 5.72 12.51 5.46
N PRO A 7 5.35 13.75 5.09
CA PRO A 7 5.59 14.90 5.95
C PRO A 7 4.69 14.89 7.19
N ASP A 8 5.13 15.57 8.25
CA ASP A 8 4.41 15.59 9.53
C ASP A 8 2.97 16.08 9.44
N HIS A 9 2.65 16.98 8.50
CA HIS A 9 1.30 17.48 8.36
C HIS A 9 0.30 16.41 7.87
N TYR A 10 0.78 15.26 7.42
CA TYR A 10 -0.08 14.12 7.06
C TYR A 10 -0.44 13.25 8.25
N LYS A 11 0.04 13.58 9.44
CA LYS A 11 -0.34 12.85 10.65
C LYS A 11 -1.66 13.38 11.20
N HIS A 12 -2.45 12.50 11.77
CA HIS A 12 -3.76 12.81 12.30
C HIS A 12 -3.86 12.26 13.73
N GLY A 13 -3.74 13.15 14.74
CA GLY A 13 -3.79 12.76 16.14
C GLY A 13 -2.71 11.76 16.53
N GLY A 14 -1.49 11.93 16.01
CA GLY A 14 -0.38 11.02 16.28
C GLY A 14 -0.36 9.78 15.40
N ILE A 15 -1.37 9.61 14.55
CA ILE A 15 -1.48 8.50 13.60
C ILE A 15 -1.23 9.06 12.20
N GLU A 16 -0.46 8.35 11.40
CA GLU A 16 -0.23 8.73 10.01
C GLU A 16 -1.56 8.75 9.25
N THR A 17 -1.77 9.76 8.41
CA THR A 17 -3.00 9.89 7.65
C THR A 17 -3.29 8.64 6.82
N ILE A 18 -2.25 8.06 6.21
CA ILE A 18 -2.42 6.85 5.40
C ILE A 18 -2.95 5.67 6.24
N GLU A 19 -2.50 5.53 7.48
CA GLU A 19 -2.98 4.48 8.37
C GLU A 19 -4.44 4.72 8.78
N TYR A 20 -4.79 5.99 9.02
CA TYR A 20 -6.17 6.36 9.31
C TYR A 20 -7.10 6.02 8.12
N ILE A 21 -6.68 6.40 6.91
CA ILE A 21 -7.44 6.12 5.68
C ILE A 21 -7.63 4.61 5.51
N LYS A 22 -6.55 3.85 5.68
CA LYS A 22 -6.59 2.39 5.57
C LYS A 22 -7.58 1.78 6.55
N ALA A 23 -7.62 2.29 7.79
CA ALA A 23 -8.53 1.79 8.82
C ALA A 23 -10.00 2.06 8.51
N LYS A 24 -10.28 3.08 7.70
CA LYS A 24 -11.65 3.50 7.37
C LYS A 24 -12.17 2.93 6.05
N MET A 25 -11.33 2.22 5.33
CA MET A 25 -11.67 1.66 4.01
C MET A 25 -11.68 0.15 4.04
N SER A 26 -12.50 -0.45 3.19
CA SER A 26 -12.36 -1.88 2.92
C SER A 26 -11.06 -2.13 2.16
N PRO A 27 -10.55 -3.37 2.14
CA PRO A 27 -9.33 -3.67 1.38
C PRO A 27 -9.41 -3.27 -0.09
N VAL A 28 -10.55 -3.47 -0.73
CA VAL A 28 -10.76 -3.10 -2.14
C VAL A 28 -10.71 -1.59 -2.32
N GLU A 29 -11.38 -0.86 -1.42
CA GLU A 29 -11.38 0.60 -1.45
C GLU A 29 -9.99 1.17 -1.24
N TYR A 30 -9.26 0.63 -0.28
CA TYR A 30 -7.90 1.07 0.01
C TYR A 30 -6.97 0.86 -1.19
N TYR A 31 -7.05 -0.30 -1.83
CA TYR A 31 -6.26 -0.58 -3.02
C TYR A 31 -6.59 0.41 -4.14
N GLY A 32 -7.87 0.71 -4.34
CA GLY A 32 -8.30 1.70 -5.33
C GLY A 32 -7.79 3.10 -5.01
N TYR A 33 -7.77 3.47 -3.73
CA TYR A 33 -7.21 4.74 -3.28
C TYR A 33 -5.72 4.84 -3.63
N LEU A 34 -4.95 3.79 -3.35
CA LEU A 34 -3.53 3.75 -3.68
C LEU A 34 -3.30 3.87 -5.18
N LYS A 35 -4.04 3.10 -5.96
CA LYS A 35 -3.93 3.08 -7.41
C LYS A 35 -4.29 4.45 -8.01
N GLY A 36 -5.36 5.07 -7.53
CA GLY A 36 -5.78 6.40 -7.98
C GLY A 36 -4.71 7.46 -7.71
N ASN A 37 -4.08 7.40 -6.55
CA ASN A 37 -3.01 8.33 -6.22
C ASN A 37 -1.77 8.09 -7.08
N ALA A 38 -1.43 6.84 -7.37
CA ALA A 38 -0.31 6.53 -8.27
C ALA A 38 -0.58 7.15 -9.65
N PHE A 39 -1.76 6.94 -10.20
CA PHE A 39 -2.14 7.54 -11.49
C PHE A 39 -2.10 9.06 -11.45
N LYS A 40 -2.58 9.66 -10.38
CA LYS A 40 -2.59 11.12 -10.21
C LYS A 40 -1.18 11.69 -10.33
N TYR A 41 -0.22 11.11 -9.63
CA TYR A 41 1.14 11.64 -9.62
C TYR A 41 1.89 11.35 -10.92
N ILE A 42 1.65 10.22 -11.56
CA ILE A 42 2.20 9.93 -12.89
C ILE A 42 1.67 10.95 -13.90
N SER A 43 0.37 11.23 -13.88
CA SER A 43 -0.26 12.19 -14.79
C SER A 43 0.19 13.61 -14.53
N ARG A 44 0.46 13.94 -13.28
CA ARG A 44 0.83 15.29 -12.85
C ARG A 44 2.26 15.66 -13.25
N GLU A 45 3.12 14.67 -13.41
CA GLU A 45 4.52 14.88 -13.74
C GLU A 45 4.64 15.73 -15.01
N GLY A 46 5.27 16.90 -14.88
CA GLY A 46 5.47 17.82 -15.99
C GLY A 46 4.29 18.71 -16.36
N LEU A 47 3.12 18.51 -15.73
CA LEU A 47 1.95 19.36 -16.03
C LEU A 47 1.93 20.67 -15.25
N LYS A 48 2.23 20.61 -13.95
CA LYS A 48 2.19 21.81 -13.09
C LYS A 48 3.47 22.62 -13.13
N SER A 49 4.59 21.96 -13.39
CA SER A 49 5.90 22.59 -13.36
C SER A 49 6.82 21.90 -14.33
N GLN A 50 7.66 22.71 -14.98
CA GLN A 50 8.73 22.20 -15.86
C GLN A 50 10.05 22.04 -15.12
N LYS A 51 10.09 22.37 -13.82
CA LYS A 51 11.28 22.17 -13.00
C LYS A 51 11.56 20.67 -12.83
N ILE A 52 12.79 20.27 -13.08
CA ILE A 52 13.17 18.87 -12.98
C ILE A 52 12.94 18.31 -11.59
N MET A 53 13.23 19.09 -10.54
CA MET A 53 13.03 18.66 -9.18
C MET A 53 11.56 18.36 -8.87
N ASP A 54 10.64 19.16 -9.40
CA ASP A 54 9.20 18.94 -9.20
C ASP A 54 8.72 17.69 -9.91
N LYS A 55 9.27 17.41 -11.09
CA LYS A 55 8.98 16.18 -11.84
C LYS A 55 9.43 14.95 -11.05
N ILE A 56 10.62 15.03 -10.47
CA ILE A 56 11.17 13.94 -9.65
C ILE A 56 10.29 13.72 -8.42
N GLU A 57 9.84 14.78 -7.76
CA GLU A 57 8.95 14.66 -6.59
C GLU A 57 7.65 13.95 -6.94
N ASP A 58 7.02 14.32 -8.05
CA ASP A 58 5.78 13.67 -8.47
C ASP A 58 5.99 12.18 -8.74
N LEU A 59 7.08 11.83 -9.42
CA LEU A 59 7.39 10.42 -9.69
C LEU A 59 7.71 9.64 -8.42
N LYS A 60 8.39 10.26 -7.47
CA LYS A 60 8.65 9.61 -6.17
C LYS A 60 7.39 9.37 -5.39
N LYS A 61 6.43 10.29 -5.43
CA LYS A 61 5.13 10.10 -4.80
C LYS A 61 4.38 8.93 -5.45
N ALA A 62 4.38 8.87 -6.79
CA ALA A 62 3.78 7.75 -7.50
C ALA A 62 4.43 6.43 -7.10
N GLN A 63 5.76 6.41 -7.02
CA GLN A 63 6.53 5.24 -6.62
C GLN A 63 6.15 4.76 -5.23
N TRP A 64 5.96 5.69 -4.28
CA TRP A 64 5.56 5.35 -2.93
C TRP A 64 4.20 4.64 -2.92
N TYR A 65 3.23 5.16 -3.66
CA TYR A 65 1.90 4.53 -3.74
C TYR A 65 1.96 3.16 -4.41
N ILE A 66 2.78 3.03 -5.45
CA ILE A 66 2.99 1.72 -6.12
C ILE A 66 3.59 0.72 -5.13
N GLU A 67 4.55 1.15 -4.32
CA GLU A 67 5.12 0.28 -3.28
C GLU A 67 4.07 -0.20 -2.29
N GLN A 68 3.13 0.66 -1.90
CA GLN A 68 2.05 0.25 -1.02
C GLN A 68 1.14 -0.78 -1.69
N MET A 69 0.90 -0.64 -2.99
CA MET A 69 0.12 -1.63 -3.76
C MET A 69 0.83 -2.98 -3.78
N VAL A 70 2.14 -2.99 -3.96
CA VAL A 70 2.94 -4.22 -3.90
C VAL A 70 2.80 -4.86 -2.52
N LYS A 71 2.86 -4.08 -1.44
CA LYS A 71 2.72 -4.60 -0.08
C LYS A 71 1.35 -5.22 0.16
N VAL A 72 0.29 -4.69 -0.44
CA VAL A 72 -1.04 -5.30 -0.35
C VAL A 72 -1.00 -6.73 -0.89
N HIS A 73 -0.43 -6.92 -2.08
CA HIS A 73 -0.35 -8.25 -2.69
C HIS A 73 0.59 -9.19 -1.90
N GLN A 74 1.68 -8.66 -1.37
CA GLN A 74 2.57 -9.45 -0.51
C GLN A 74 1.84 -9.96 0.73
N SER A 75 0.98 -9.12 1.32
CA SER A 75 0.14 -9.52 2.45
C SER A 75 -0.85 -10.60 2.05
N GLU A 76 -1.42 -10.52 0.86
CA GLU A 76 -2.34 -11.53 0.34
C GLU A 76 -1.63 -12.88 0.18
N ILE A 77 -0.42 -12.89 -0.36
CA ILE A 77 0.38 -14.12 -0.50
C ILE A 77 0.66 -14.71 0.88
N ALA A 78 1.06 -13.90 1.84
CA ALA A 78 1.35 -14.37 3.19
C ALA A 78 0.12 -14.99 3.84
N ALA A 79 -1.06 -14.39 3.64
CA ALA A 79 -2.32 -14.91 4.16
C ALA A 79 -2.68 -16.24 3.51
N LEU A 80 -2.49 -16.37 2.20
CA LEU A 80 -2.74 -17.62 1.48
C LEU A 80 -1.79 -18.74 1.94
N GLU A 81 -0.52 -18.42 2.12
CA GLU A 81 0.47 -19.38 2.60
C GLU A 81 0.13 -19.86 4.02
N ALA A 82 -0.30 -18.95 4.89
CA ALA A 82 -0.71 -19.29 6.24
C ALA A 82 -1.93 -20.22 6.21
N LYS A 83 -2.89 -19.95 5.32
CA LYS A 83 -4.08 -20.79 5.15
C LYS A 83 -3.71 -22.19 4.66
N VAL A 84 -2.83 -22.29 3.69
CA VAL A 84 -2.37 -23.58 3.16
C VAL A 84 -1.71 -24.39 4.28
N ARG A 85 -0.85 -23.79 5.08
CA ARG A 85 -0.22 -24.46 6.21
C ARG A 85 -1.24 -24.96 7.24
N ALA A 86 -2.25 -24.15 7.52
CA ALA A 86 -3.32 -24.54 8.44
C ALA A 86 -4.12 -25.72 7.89
N ASP A 87 -4.43 -25.72 6.60
CA ASP A 87 -5.15 -26.82 5.96
C ASP A 87 -4.32 -28.11 5.98
N GLU A 88 -3.02 -28.02 5.74
CA GLU A 88 -2.10 -29.16 5.83
C GLU A 88 -2.07 -29.74 7.25
N TRP A 89 -2.09 -28.89 8.25
CA TRP A 89 -2.13 -29.31 9.65
C TRP A 89 -3.41 -30.08 9.96
N ILE A 90 -4.55 -29.63 9.46
CA ILE A 90 -5.84 -30.28 9.65
C ILE A 90 -5.85 -31.65 8.97
N ASP A 91 -5.31 -31.75 7.75
CA ASP A 91 -5.23 -33.01 7.00
C ASP A 91 -4.37 -34.00 7.73
N ASP A 92 -3.23 -33.61 8.27
CA ASP A 92 -2.35 -34.46 9.04
C ASP A 92 -3.04 -35.00 10.30
N GLU A 93 -3.79 -34.18 11.00
CA GLU A 93 -4.56 -34.59 12.17
C GLU A 93 -5.64 -35.59 11.81
N LEU A 94 -6.32 -35.37 10.69
CA LEU A 94 -7.35 -36.28 10.20
C LEU A 94 -6.77 -37.63 9.80
N HIS A 95 -5.58 -37.65 9.22
CA HIS A 95 -4.89 -38.88 8.86
C HIS A 95 -4.48 -39.70 10.09
N ASP A 96 -4.05 -39.00 11.13
CA ASP A 96 -3.64 -39.65 12.37
C ASP A 96 -4.81 -40.34 13.10
N GLU A 97 -6.02 -39.84 12.90
CA GLU A 97 -7.23 -40.43 13.48
C GLU A 97 -7.76 -41.63 12.73
N ALA A 98 -7.31 -41.81 11.51
CA ALA A 98 -7.72 -42.92 10.69
C ALA A 98 -6.94 -44.21 11.03
#